data_afa5d577c8e5888bc9032ecbd954a0a8
#
_entry.id   afa5d577c8e5888bc9032ecbd954a0a8
#
_cell.length_a   1.000
_cell.length_b   1.000
_cell.length_c   1.000
_cell.angle_alpha   90.00
_cell.angle_beta   90.00
_cell.angle_gamma   90.00
#
_symmetry.space_group_name_H-M   'P 1'
#
loop_
_entity.id
_entity.type
_entity.pdbx_description
1 polymer ?
#
loop_
_entity_poly.entity_id
_entity_poly.type
_entity_poly.pdbx_seq_one_letter_code
_entity_poly.pdbx_strand_id
1 'polypeptide(L)'
;TCFLEISSWFCSPETRLPSSHQLVEADSPQVLLSSEDVPKDFIKLKSEKLSVDEVSELVISPYCGAVSLFIGTTRNNFEGKKVIHLEYEAYTSMAETEIKKICRDVRQKWSSVKHIAVHHRLGVVPVTEASVIIAVSSPHREESLEAVTYCINTLKASVPIWKKEIYEDEYSWKENKECFWANSEK
;
A
#
# COMPACT_ATOMS: atom_id res chain seq x y z
N THR A 1 -29.57 -4.62 -32.19
CA THR A 1 -29.13 -5.92 -32.76
C THR A 1 -27.76 -5.69 -33.39
N CYS A 2 -26.71 -5.98 -32.68
CA CYS A 2 -25.38 -6.12 -33.26
C CYS A 2 -24.59 -7.09 -32.41
N PHE A 3 -24.58 -8.34 -32.84
CA PHE A 3 -23.68 -9.39 -32.37
C PHE A 3 -22.34 -9.20 -33.06
N LEU A 4 -21.27 -9.10 -32.26
CA LEU A 4 -19.90 -9.22 -32.75
C LEU A 4 -19.35 -10.58 -32.34
N GLU A 5 -19.16 -11.42 -33.33
CA GLU A 5 -18.50 -12.72 -33.26
C GLU A 5 -17.04 -12.57 -32.82
N ILE A 6 -16.64 -13.33 -31.80
CA ILE A 6 -15.24 -13.58 -31.45
C ILE A 6 -14.86 -14.90 -32.11
N SER A 7 -14.23 -14.81 -33.28
CA SER A 7 -13.71 -15.96 -34.01
C SER A 7 -12.41 -16.47 -33.36
N SER A 8 -12.46 -17.76 -33.09
CA SER A 8 -11.41 -18.70 -32.73
C SER A 8 -10.06 -18.52 -33.48
N TRP A 9 -9.00 -18.51 -32.68
CA TRP A 9 -7.66 -18.81 -33.17
C TRP A 9 -7.23 -20.21 -32.67
N PHE A 10 -7.59 -21.22 -33.46
CA PHE A 10 -6.90 -22.52 -33.44
C PHE A 10 -5.84 -22.49 -34.52
N CYS A 11 -4.61 -22.74 -34.16
CA CYS A 11 -3.57 -23.12 -35.09
C CYS A 11 -2.73 -24.26 -34.51
N SER A 12 -2.83 -25.41 -35.11
CA SER A 12 -1.84 -26.50 -35.13
C SER A 12 -1.39 -26.65 -36.59
N PRO A 13 -0.32 -27.34 -36.94
CA PRO A 13 0.36 -28.46 -36.29
C PRO A 13 1.91 -28.52 -36.38
N GLU A 14 2.44 -29.39 -35.58
CA GLU A 14 3.67 -30.21 -35.71
C GLU A 14 4.72 -29.87 -36.78
N THR A 15 5.95 -29.59 -36.35
CA THR A 15 7.16 -29.97 -37.07
C THR A 15 8.24 -30.51 -36.13
N ARG A 16 8.70 -31.70 -36.51
CA ARG A 16 9.68 -32.63 -35.96
C ARG A 16 10.94 -31.97 -35.40
N LEU A 17 11.37 -32.54 -34.25
CA LEU A 17 12.73 -32.44 -33.71
C LEU A 17 13.76 -33.13 -34.60
N PRO A 18 14.97 -32.61 -34.68
CA PRO A 18 16.19 -33.40 -34.85
C PRO A 18 16.89 -33.57 -33.52
N SER A 19 17.30 -34.78 -33.26
CA SER A 19 18.07 -35.23 -32.09
C SER A 19 19.53 -34.85 -32.19
N SER A 20 20.13 -34.73 -31.01
CA SER A 20 21.52 -35.01 -30.64
C SER A 20 22.49 -33.83 -30.40
N HIS A 21 22.93 -33.82 -29.13
CA HIS A 21 24.26 -33.49 -28.61
C HIS A 21 24.78 -32.04 -28.71
N GLN A 22 24.69 -31.31 -27.61
CA GLN A 22 25.88 -30.96 -26.79
C GLN A 22 25.39 -30.15 -25.58
N LEU A 23 25.66 -30.67 -24.37
CA LEU A 23 25.59 -29.93 -23.12
C LEU A 23 26.65 -28.84 -23.16
N VAL A 24 26.24 -27.63 -23.43
CA VAL A 24 27.00 -26.43 -23.13
C VAL A 24 26.35 -25.88 -21.88
N GLU A 25 27.06 -25.92 -20.77
CA GLU A 25 26.71 -25.17 -19.57
C GLU A 25 26.59 -23.69 -19.97
N ALA A 26 25.37 -23.21 -20.17
CA ALA A 26 25.10 -21.80 -20.36
C ALA A 26 25.25 -21.14 -18.99
N ASP A 27 26.34 -20.44 -18.83
CA ASP A 27 26.56 -19.42 -17.81
C ASP A 27 25.28 -18.53 -17.77
N SER A 28 24.54 -18.61 -16.67
CA SER A 28 23.34 -17.84 -16.50
C SER A 28 23.73 -16.36 -16.51
N PRO A 29 23.21 -15.54 -17.43
CA PRO A 29 23.53 -14.13 -17.40
C PRO A 29 23.06 -13.56 -16.07
N GLN A 30 23.99 -13.11 -15.24
CA GLN A 30 23.69 -12.26 -14.09
C GLN A 30 23.04 -10.99 -14.66
N VAL A 31 21.72 -10.92 -14.57
CA VAL A 31 20.97 -9.71 -14.88
C VAL A 31 21.41 -8.67 -13.86
N LEU A 32 22.28 -7.77 -14.28
CA LEU A 32 22.60 -6.55 -13.55
C LEU A 32 21.29 -5.76 -13.47
N LEU A 33 20.60 -5.85 -12.33
CA LEU A 33 19.45 -5.02 -12.01
C LEU A 33 19.88 -3.56 -12.14
N SER A 34 19.28 -2.83 -13.06
CA SER A 34 19.45 -1.37 -13.15
C SER A 34 19.03 -0.75 -11.83
N SER A 35 19.55 0.42 -11.47
CA SER A 35 19.19 1.13 -10.23
C SER A 35 17.67 1.43 -10.10
N GLU A 36 16.94 1.38 -11.20
CA GLU A 36 15.49 1.53 -11.29
C GLU A 36 14.73 0.27 -10.88
N ASP A 37 15.40 -0.86 -10.81
CA ASP A 37 14.79 -2.17 -10.52
C ASP A 37 14.77 -2.55 -9.04
N VAL A 38 15.33 -1.71 -8.17
CA VAL A 38 15.36 -1.96 -6.73
C VAL A 38 14.04 -1.53 -6.07
N PRO A 39 13.40 -2.40 -5.26
CA PRO A 39 12.23 -2.02 -4.47
C PRO A 39 12.51 -0.85 -3.53
N LYS A 40 11.58 0.13 -3.47
CA LYS A 40 11.73 1.35 -2.67
C LYS A 40 10.54 1.52 -1.73
N ASP A 41 10.83 2.14 -0.57
CA ASP A 41 9.83 2.55 0.42
C ASP A 41 9.82 4.08 0.52
N PHE A 42 8.63 4.67 0.39
CA PHE A 42 8.41 6.11 0.48
C PHE A 42 7.54 6.40 1.70
N ILE A 43 8.18 6.67 2.84
CA ILE A 43 7.51 6.89 4.12
C ILE A 43 7.61 8.37 4.46
N LYS A 44 6.46 9.01 4.73
CA LYS A 44 6.40 10.44 5.05
C LYS A 44 5.31 10.73 6.08
N LEU A 45 5.71 11.32 7.19
CA LEU A 45 4.81 11.91 8.17
C LEU A 45 4.90 13.42 8.06
N LYS A 46 3.80 14.12 7.74
CA LYS A 46 3.80 15.56 7.47
C LYS A 46 2.52 16.23 7.96
N SER A 47 2.57 17.52 8.23
CA SER A 47 1.40 18.32 8.65
C SER A 47 0.57 18.85 7.49
N GLU A 48 1.16 18.93 6.29
CA GLU A 48 0.49 19.45 5.11
C GLU A 48 -0.52 18.44 4.56
N LYS A 49 -1.47 18.98 3.79
CA LYS A 49 -2.46 18.16 3.07
C LYS A 49 -1.76 17.13 2.18
N LEU A 50 -2.28 15.89 2.22
CA LEU A 50 -1.79 14.82 1.38
C LEU A 50 -2.31 14.95 -0.05
N SER A 51 -1.47 14.62 -1.04
CA SER A 51 -1.82 14.52 -2.45
C SER A 51 -1.85 13.06 -2.89
N VAL A 52 -2.95 12.64 -3.48
CA VAL A 52 -3.10 11.28 -4.03
C VAL A 52 -2.17 11.10 -5.22
N ASP A 53 -2.09 12.10 -6.08
CA ASP A 53 -1.23 12.08 -7.27
C ASP A 53 0.24 11.93 -6.88
N GLU A 54 0.72 12.75 -5.92
CA GLU A 54 2.09 12.64 -5.39
C GLU A 54 2.40 11.22 -4.93
N VAL A 55 1.51 10.62 -4.14
CA VAL A 55 1.75 9.28 -3.56
C VAL A 55 1.65 8.18 -4.61
N SER A 56 0.72 8.28 -5.54
CA SER A 56 0.57 7.28 -6.61
C SER A 56 1.75 7.28 -7.58
N GLU A 57 2.27 8.44 -7.94
CA GLU A 57 3.41 8.59 -8.85
C GLU A 57 4.70 7.98 -8.27
N LEU A 58 4.89 8.04 -6.93
CA LEU A 58 6.07 7.47 -6.27
C LEU A 58 6.22 5.95 -6.48
N VAL A 59 5.12 5.23 -6.68
CA VAL A 59 5.13 3.77 -6.79
C VAL A 59 5.00 3.25 -8.21
N ILE A 60 4.86 4.13 -9.20
CA ILE A 60 4.81 3.72 -10.61
C ILE A 60 6.13 3.08 -11.02
N SER A 61 6.06 1.95 -11.71
CA SER A 61 7.22 1.22 -12.21
C SER A 61 6.89 0.57 -13.56
N PRO A 62 7.82 0.57 -14.52
CA PRO A 62 7.61 -0.11 -15.81
C PRO A 62 7.48 -1.64 -15.68
N TYR A 63 7.86 -2.20 -14.53
CA TYR A 63 7.74 -3.63 -14.22
C TYR A 63 6.43 -4.01 -13.54
N CYS A 64 5.56 -3.05 -13.23
CA CYS A 64 4.32 -3.26 -12.50
C CYS A 64 3.11 -2.88 -13.35
N GLY A 65 2.21 -3.83 -13.51
CA GLY A 65 0.93 -3.64 -14.19
C GLY A 65 -0.19 -3.17 -13.26
N ALA A 66 0.07 -3.09 -11.94
CA ALA A 66 -0.94 -2.69 -10.96
C ALA A 66 -0.37 -1.75 -9.91
N VAL A 67 -1.15 -0.72 -9.58
CA VAL A 67 -0.98 0.14 -8.41
C VAL A 67 -2.29 0.14 -7.63
N SER A 68 -2.25 -0.26 -6.37
CA SER A 68 -3.40 -0.22 -5.47
C SER A 68 -3.22 0.88 -4.43
N LEU A 69 -4.31 1.60 -4.15
CA LEU A 69 -4.33 2.72 -3.21
C LEU A 69 -5.36 2.48 -2.11
N PHE A 70 -5.00 2.89 -0.90
CA PHE A 70 -5.94 3.12 0.18
C PHE A 70 -5.85 4.58 0.62
N ILE A 71 -6.99 5.24 0.71
CA ILE A 71 -7.11 6.63 1.16
C ILE A 71 -8.04 6.66 2.37
N GLY A 72 -7.49 6.92 3.55
CA GLY A 72 -8.27 7.11 4.78
C GLY A 72 -8.68 8.56 4.93
N THR A 73 -9.97 8.84 4.92
CA THR A 73 -10.54 10.20 5.02
C THR A 73 -11.27 10.42 6.34
N THR A 74 -11.43 11.69 6.73
CA THR A 74 -12.20 12.09 7.90
C THR A 74 -13.68 12.15 7.56
N ARG A 75 -14.52 11.41 8.30
CA ARG A 75 -15.98 11.43 8.20
C ARG A 75 -16.58 12.55 9.06
N ASN A 76 -17.73 13.05 8.70
CA ASN A 76 -18.43 14.11 9.44
C ASN A 76 -19.24 13.60 10.64
N ASN A 77 -19.28 12.29 10.87
CA ASN A 77 -20.04 11.70 11.98
C ASN A 77 -19.34 10.44 12.53
N PHE A 78 -19.53 10.20 13.83
CA PHE A 78 -19.14 8.98 14.50
C PHE A 78 -20.09 8.71 15.67
N GLU A 79 -20.70 7.52 15.72
CA GLU A 79 -21.66 7.11 16.77
C GLU A 79 -22.79 8.15 17.02
N GLY A 80 -23.28 8.77 15.96
CA GLY A 80 -24.37 9.77 16.01
C GLY A 80 -23.90 11.18 16.38
N LYS A 81 -22.63 11.41 16.69
CA LYS A 81 -22.06 12.72 16.98
C LYS A 81 -21.46 13.35 15.73
N LYS A 82 -21.59 14.68 15.62
CA LYS A 82 -21.03 15.45 14.51
C LYS A 82 -19.53 15.69 14.76
N VAL A 83 -18.70 15.18 13.85
CA VAL A 83 -17.25 15.39 13.85
C VAL A 83 -16.90 16.67 13.10
N ILE A 84 -16.11 17.52 13.72
CA ILE A 84 -15.59 18.76 13.13
C ILE A 84 -14.29 18.50 12.38
N HIS A 85 -13.33 17.82 13.04
CA HIS A 85 -12.07 17.38 12.45
C HIS A 85 -11.44 16.29 13.32
N LEU A 86 -10.39 15.68 12.78
CA LEU A 86 -9.50 14.80 13.54
C LEU A 86 -8.16 15.52 13.77
N GLU A 87 -7.50 15.20 14.87
CA GLU A 87 -6.12 15.59 15.12
C GLU A 87 -5.27 14.34 15.32
N TYR A 88 -4.10 14.31 14.69
CA TYR A 88 -3.17 13.18 14.79
C TYR A 88 -1.84 13.62 15.38
N GLU A 89 -1.36 12.85 16.33
CA GLU A 89 -0.04 12.98 16.94
C GLU A 89 0.72 11.67 16.79
N ALA A 90 2.04 11.74 16.62
CA ALA A 90 2.88 10.57 16.51
C ALA A 90 4.26 10.77 17.15
N TYR A 91 4.80 9.70 17.70
CA TYR A 91 6.22 9.61 17.95
C TYR A 91 6.94 9.28 16.63
N THR A 92 7.31 10.31 15.88
CA THR A 92 7.69 10.24 14.46
C THR A 92 8.76 9.20 14.16
N SER A 93 9.86 9.19 14.93
CA SER A 93 10.97 8.26 14.69
C SER A 93 10.59 6.79 14.89
N MET A 94 9.77 6.51 15.90
CA MET A 94 9.26 5.17 16.16
C MET A 94 8.21 4.80 15.12
N ALA A 95 7.29 5.70 14.78
CA ALA A 95 6.27 5.46 13.76
C ALA A 95 6.89 5.12 12.39
N GLU A 96 7.89 5.88 11.95
CA GLU A 96 8.63 5.57 10.71
C GLU A 96 9.33 4.21 10.77
N THR A 97 9.90 3.86 11.92
CA THR A 97 10.57 2.55 12.11
C THR A 97 9.56 1.40 12.01
N GLU A 98 8.40 1.53 12.64
CA GLU A 98 7.35 0.52 12.57
C GLU A 98 6.77 0.41 11.14
N ILE A 99 6.57 1.52 10.43
CA ILE A 99 6.12 1.49 9.03
C ILE A 99 7.17 0.79 8.14
N LYS A 100 8.47 1.00 8.36
CA LYS A 100 9.54 0.26 7.65
C LYS A 100 9.48 -1.25 7.91
N LYS A 101 9.11 -1.67 9.13
CA LYS A 101 8.89 -3.10 9.42
C LYS A 101 7.72 -3.65 8.60
N ILE A 102 6.60 -2.92 8.56
CA ILE A 102 5.43 -3.29 7.75
C ILE A 102 5.83 -3.47 6.28
N CYS A 103 6.60 -2.55 5.70
CA CYS A 103 7.07 -2.67 4.31
C CYS A 103 7.91 -3.93 4.09
N ARG A 104 8.78 -4.30 5.03
CA ARG A 104 9.55 -5.55 4.98
C ARG A 104 8.66 -6.78 5.05
N ASP A 105 7.69 -6.79 5.98
CA ASP A 105 6.76 -7.90 6.16
C ASP A 105 5.89 -8.11 4.91
N VAL A 106 5.47 -7.01 4.27
CA VAL A 106 4.76 -7.06 2.97
C VAL A 106 5.60 -7.80 1.93
N ARG A 107 6.88 -7.44 1.76
CA ARG A 107 7.74 -8.09 0.77
C ARG A 107 8.10 -9.53 1.12
N GLN A 108 8.08 -9.91 2.39
CA GLN A 108 8.22 -11.31 2.81
C GLN A 108 6.99 -12.14 2.42
N LYS A 109 5.78 -11.55 2.50
CA LYS A 109 4.52 -12.21 2.13
C LYS A 109 4.29 -12.22 0.61
N TRP A 110 4.59 -11.11 -0.04
CA TRP A 110 4.39 -10.89 -1.49
C TRP A 110 5.69 -10.39 -2.11
N SER A 111 6.56 -11.30 -2.48
CA SER A 111 7.90 -11.00 -3.02
C SER A 111 7.88 -10.23 -4.35
N SER A 112 6.73 -10.24 -5.05
CA SER A 112 6.50 -9.49 -6.28
C SER A 112 6.19 -8.00 -6.06
N VAL A 113 5.87 -7.58 -4.82
CA VAL A 113 5.62 -6.17 -4.50
C VAL A 113 6.87 -5.34 -4.70
N LYS A 114 6.76 -4.31 -5.53
CA LYS A 114 7.88 -3.46 -5.94
C LYS A 114 8.05 -2.25 -5.02
N HIS A 115 7.23 -1.26 -5.17
CA HIS A 115 7.30 -0.01 -4.41
C HIS A 115 6.14 0.10 -3.44
N ILE A 116 6.41 0.70 -2.28
CA ILE A 116 5.42 0.97 -1.24
C ILE A 116 5.56 2.42 -0.82
N ALA A 117 4.47 3.16 -0.83
CA ALA A 117 4.41 4.51 -0.28
C ALA A 117 3.39 4.56 0.86
N VAL A 118 3.78 5.17 1.98
CA VAL A 118 2.92 5.39 3.15
C VAL A 118 3.08 6.83 3.59
N HIS A 119 2.12 7.67 3.27
CA HIS A 119 2.08 9.05 3.75
C HIS A 119 0.98 9.22 4.78
N HIS A 120 1.31 9.76 5.95
CA HIS A 120 0.34 10.05 7.00
C HIS A 120 0.42 11.53 7.39
N ARG A 121 -0.75 12.17 7.53
CA ARG A 121 -0.85 13.53 7.99
C ARG A 121 -0.90 13.58 9.51
N LEU A 122 -0.14 14.50 10.09
CA LEU A 122 -0.16 14.84 11.51
C LEU A 122 -0.85 16.19 11.72
N GLY A 123 -1.32 16.45 12.93
CA GLY A 123 -2.08 17.65 13.24
C GLY A 123 -3.52 17.57 12.74
N VAL A 124 -4.09 18.70 12.39
CA VAL A 124 -5.51 18.84 12.02
C VAL A 124 -5.80 18.26 10.64
N VAL A 125 -6.80 17.38 10.58
CA VAL A 125 -7.34 16.80 9.34
C VAL A 125 -8.83 17.11 9.26
N PRO A 126 -9.25 18.08 8.44
CA PRO A 126 -10.65 18.43 8.22
C PRO A 126 -11.47 17.28 7.67
N VAL A 127 -12.79 17.38 7.83
CA VAL A 127 -13.75 16.47 7.19
C VAL A 127 -13.50 16.42 5.68
N THR A 128 -13.60 15.23 5.08
CA THR A 128 -13.33 14.89 3.68
C THR A 128 -11.85 14.85 3.27
N GLU A 129 -10.94 15.38 4.07
CA GLU A 129 -9.51 15.32 3.75
C GLU A 129 -8.88 13.98 4.16
N ALA A 130 -7.81 13.61 3.45
CA ALA A 130 -7.06 12.39 3.72
C ALA A 130 -6.15 12.55 4.94
N SER A 131 -6.22 11.57 5.85
CA SER A 131 -5.29 11.43 6.98
C SER A 131 -4.13 10.48 6.65
N VAL A 132 -4.38 9.49 5.82
CA VAL A 132 -3.38 8.51 5.37
C VAL A 132 -3.62 8.14 3.91
N ILE A 133 -2.55 7.99 3.15
CA ILE A 133 -2.56 7.43 1.81
C ILE A 133 -1.49 6.35 1.75
N ILE A 134 -1.88 5.15 1.34
CA ILE A 134 -1.00 4.01 1.12
C ILE A 134 -1.11 3.63 -0.34
N ALA A 135 0.03 3.48 -1.01
CA ALA A 135 0.12 3.00 -2.39
C ALA A 135 1.10 1.85 -2.47
N VAL A 136 0.73 0.81 -3.22
CA VAL A 136 1.57 -0.37 -3.44
C VAL A 136 1.54 -0.75 -4.91
N SER A 137 2.70 -1.00 -5.50
CA SER A 137 2.81 -1.50 -6.87
C SER A 137 3.28 -2.95 -6.92
N SER A 138 2.72 -3.73 -7.84
CA SER A 138 3.10 -5.11 -8.14
C SER A 138 2.84 -5.45 -9.61
N PRO A 139 3.44 -6.53 -10.15
CA PRO A 139 3.17 -6.98 -11.52
C PRO A 139 1.69 -7.23 -11.78
N HIS A 140 0.96 -7.82 -10.83
CA HIS A 140 -0.45 -8.14 -10.93
C HIS A 140 -1.26 -7.50 -9.79
N ARG A 141 -2.59 -7.33 -10.01
CA ARG A 141 -3.49 -6.62 -9.09
C ARG A 141 -3.71 -7.33 -7.75
N GLU A 142 -3.66 -8.65 -7.71
CA GLU A 142 -3.98 -9.45 -6.53
C GLU A 142 -3.05 -9.10 -5.37
N GLU A 143 -1.74 -9.18 -5.60
CA GLU A 143 -0.74 -8.91 -4.58
C GLU A 143 -0.78 -7.46 -4.10
N SER A 144 -1.01 -6.50 -5.00
CA SER A 144 -1.07 -5.08 -4.60
C SER A 144 -2.30 -4.77 -3.74
N LEU A 145 -3.47 -5.38 -4.03
CA LEU A 145 -4.69 -5.22 -3.25
C LEU A 145 -4.56 -5.85 -1.85
N GLU A 146 -4.04 -7.08 -1.78
CA GLU A 146 -3.79 -7.76 -0.51
C GLU A 146 -2.75 -7.02 0.34
N ALA A 147 -1.66 -6.56 -0.29
CA ALA A 147 -0.60 -5.82 0.38
C ALA A 147 -1.09 -4.48 0.95
N VAL A 148 -1.90 -3.72 0.20
CA VAL A 148 -2.50 -2.47 0.69
C VAL A 148 -3.40 -2.74 1.89
N THR A 149 -4.23 -3.79 1.82
CA THR A 149 -5.11 -4.20 2.93
C THR A 149 -4.29 -4.57 4.16
N TYR A 150 -3.24 -5.35 3.99
CA TYR A 150 -2.32 -5.72 5.08
C TYR A 150 -1.64 -4.48 5.68
N CYS A 151 -1.14 -3.56 4.84
CA CYS A 151 -0.49 -2.33 5.29
C CYS A 151 -1.40 -1.51 6.21
N ILE A 152 -2.64 -1.23 5.81
CA ILE A 152 -3.52 -0.38 6.62
C ILE A 152 -3.93 -1.07 7.92
N ASN A 153 -4.22 -2.37 7.90
CA ASN A 153 -4.60 -3.11 9.09
C ASN A 153 -3.45 -3.16 10.11
N THR A 154 -2.24 -3.46 9.65
CA THR A 154 -1.06 -3.53 10.51
C THR A 154 -0.65 -2.14 11.00
N LEU A 155 -0.72 -1.10 10.14
CA LEU A 155 -0.45 0.27 10.54
C LEU A 155 -1.33 0.70 11.71
N LYS A 156 -2.64 0.45 11.61
CA LYS A 156 -3.59 0.75 12.68
C LYS A 156 -3.35 -0.07 13.95
N ALA A 157 -2.84 -1.27 13.82
CA ALA A 157 -2.61 -2.17 14.96
C ALA A 157 -1.30 -1.91 15.71
N SER A 158 -0.24 -1.44 15.04
CA SER A 158 1.11 -1.43 15.60
C SER A 158 1.83 -0.09 15.58
N VAL A 159 1.44 0.85 14.71
CA VAL A 159 2.17 2.12 14.59
C VAL A 159 1.70 3.13 15.64
N PRO A 160 2.63 3.75 16.41
CA PRO A 160 2.27 4.70 17.47
C PRO A 160 1.87 6.05 16.88
N ILE A 161 0.65 6.11 16.38
CA ILE A 161 -0.04 7.31 15.91
C ILE A 161 -1.36 7.39 16.67
N TRP A 162 -1.55 8.48 17.41
CA TRP A 162 -2.75 8.73 18.22
C TRP A 162 -3.70 9.63 17.46
N LYS A 163 -4.98 9.37 17.64
CA LYS A 163 -6.07 10.11 17.02
C LYS A 163 -6.94 10.76 18.09
N LYS A 164 -7.16 12.05 17.98
CA LYS A 164 -8.14 12.81 18.74
C LYS A 164 -9.29 13.21 17.85
N GLU A 165 -10.51 12.95 18.27
CA GLU A 165 -11.72 13.32 17.56
C GLU A 165 -12.32 14.59 18.20
N ILE A 166 -12.51 15.62 17.40
CA ILE A 166 -13.12 16.89 17.83
C ILE A 166 -14.57 16.91 17.34
N TYR A 167 -15.48 16.95 18.29
CA TYR A 167 -16.92 17.05 18.08
C TYR A 167 -17.41 18.47 18.30
N GLU A 168 -18.65 18.75 17.92
CA GLU A 168 -19.26 20.08 18.08
C GLU A 168 -19.33 20.50 19.56
N ASP A 169 -19.63 19.56 20.47
CA ASP A 169 -19.85 19.84 21.90
C ASP A 169 -18.75 19.34 22.82
N GLU A 170 -17.84 18.47 22.34
CA GLU A 170 -16.80 17.83 23.15
C GLU A 170 -15.61 17.37 22.30
N TYR A 171 -14.53 16.99 22.96
CA TYR A 171 -13.43 16.25 22.32
C TYR A 171 -13.20 14.93 23.03
N SER A 172 -12.71 13.95 22.29
CA SER A 172 -12.39 12.64 22.82
C SER A 172 -11.10 12.10 22.20
N TRP A 173 -10.14 11.75 23.04
CA TRP A 173 -9.02 10.92 22.62
C TRP A 173 -9.54 9.52 22.34
N LYS A 174 -9.29 9.03 21.15
CA LYS A 174 -9.59 7.64 20.78
C LYS A 174 -8.27 6.89 20.57
N GLU A 175 -8.06 5.92 21.42
CA GLU A 175 -7.11 4.86 21.08
C GLU A 175 -7.63 4.14 19.83
N ASN A 176 -6.73 3.73 18.98
CA ASN A 176 -7.12 2.88 17.87
C ASN A 176 -7.59 1.54 18.46
N LYS A 177 -8.89 1.25 18.38
CA LYS A 177 -9.50 0.03 18.93
C LYS A 177 -8.89 -1.27 18.34
N GLU A 178 -8.12 -1.14 17.25
CA GLU A 178 -7.43 -2.24 16.57
C GLU A 178 -5.98 -2.43 17.08
N CYS A 179 -5.49 -1.59 18.03
CA CYS A 179 -4.15 -1.72 18.60
C CYS A 179 -4.03 -2.95 19.50
N PHE A 180 -2.96 -3.72 19.33
CA PHE A 180 -2.69 -4.92 20.13
C PHE A 180 -2.58 -4.65 21.63
N TRP A 181 -2.03 -3.51 22.03
CA TRP A 181 -1.89 -3.15 23.45
C TRP A 181 -3.21 -2.70 24.11
N ALA A 182 -4.19 -2.24 23.34
CA ALA A 182 -5.51 -1.89 23.89
C ALA A 182 -6.35 -3.12 24.30
N ASN A 183 -5.99 -4.31 23.82
CA ASN A 183 -6.69 -5.57 24.11
C ASN A 183 -6.03 -6.43 25.20
N SER A 184 -4.94 -5.98 25.82
CA SER A 184 -4.21 -6.73 26.84
C SER A 184 -4.73 -6.54 28.27
N GLU A 185 -5.75 -5.70 28.47
CA GLU A 185 -6.37 -5.45 29.78
C GLU A 185 -7.85 -5.92 29.82
N LYS A 186 -8.10 -7.20 29.52
CA LYS A 186 -9.38 -7.84 29.84
C LYS A 186 -9.16 -9.26 30.35
#